data_9c8dc8c617ecbde1a29ad9a0e0946e04
#
_entry.id   9c8dc8c617ecbde1a29ad9a0e0946e04
#
_cell.length_a   1.000
_cell.length_b   1.000
_cell.length_c   1.000
_cell.angle_alpha   90.00
_cell.angle_beta   90.00
_cell.angle_gamma   90.00
#
_symmetry.space_group_name_H-M   'P 1'
#
loop_
_entity.id
_entity.type
_entity.pdbx_description
1 polymer ?
#
loop_
_entity_poly.entity_id
_entity_poly.type
_entity_poly.pdbx_seq_one_letter_code
_entity_poly.pdbx_strand_id
1 'polypeptide(L)'
;FLRNRPRELFIITWTAIVMLAITCLTTLTVMDESENVMRELTAGTTDETYAMELREMGVGGFGIAYAMGAFAVGLFALFKQVKKWNIWKWIILAMLVFSFYFVTQAQFTTLLIITIVGAATTYLLNARTKEKKIKVIIITIGLIFLLPVIVQILIGLYQDTTIGMRLSRMYDSLWGAGNVTDVSGTRSMYQINAIKLFLESPIWGNNITQQPNAFINSACHSTLLAVACSTGIIGVWSYLKTFHATFQQEINLAIDSNLHKSYYPIVIYYLLFAFFNPIDAITEASWIIFVIIPSLFKLYLSHNYSSI
;
A
#
# COMPACT_ATOMS: atom_id res chain seq x y z
N PHE A 1 -13.56 15.54 13.91
CA PHE A 1 -13.38 16.89 14.47
C PHE A 1 -13.58 17.98 13.40
N LEU A 2 -12.96 17.88 12.22
CA LEU A 2 -13.02 18.90 11.15
C LEU A 2 -14.19 18.73 10.18
N ARG A 3 -15.12 17.82 10.42
CA ARG A 3 -16.22 17.51 9.49
C ARG A 3 -17.04 18.73 9.06
N ASN A 4 -17.27 19.66 9.97
CA ASN A 4 -18.08 20.85 9.73
C ASN A 4 -17.26 22.12 9.46
N ARG A 5 -15.93 21.95 9.25
CA ARG A 5 -14.99 23.07 9.02
C ARG A 5 -14.22 22.86 7.70
N PRO A 6 -14.88 23.07 6.56
CA PRO A 6 -14.31 22.71 5.25
C PRO A 6 -13.04 23.50 4.91
N ARG A 7 -12.90 24.74 5.38
CA ARG A 7 -11.68 25.53 5.16
C ARG A 7 -10.48 24.96 5.92
N GLU A 8 -10.66 24.60 7.19
CA GLU A 8 -9.61 24.02 8.00
C GLU A 8 -9.23 22.63 7.47
N LEU A 9 -10.23 21.83 7.09
CA LEU A 9 -10.01 20.53 6.46
C LEU A 9 -9.20 20.68 5.16
N PHE A 10 -9.53 21.67 4.32
CA PHE A 10 -8.81 21.96 3.10
C PHE A 10 -7.34 22.32 3.39
N ILE A 11 -7.10 23.26 4.30
CA ILE A 11 -5.75 23.71 4.66
C ILE A 11 -4.91 22.52 5.15
N ILE A 12 -5.42 21.76 6.12
CA ILE A 12 -4.68 20.64 6.71
C ILE A 12 -4.39 19.54 5.67
N THR A 13 -5.41 19.20 4.85
CA THR A 13 -5.23 18.17 3.81
C THR A 13 -4.18 18.56 2.79
N TRP A 14 -4.24 19.80 2.29
CA TRP A 14 -3.31 20.28 1.28
C TRP A 14 -1.91 20.52 1.85
N THR A 15 -1.80 21.00 3.09
CA THR A 15 -0.49 21.09 3.79
C THR A 15 0.15 19.69 3.90
N ALA A 16 -0.60 18.69 4.32
CA ALA A 16 -0.09 17.34 4.42
C ALA A 16 0.34 16.76 3.04
N ILE A 17 -0.43 17.02 1.99
CA ILE A 17 -0.08 16.61 0.62
C ILE A 17 1.20 17.31 0.13
N VAL A 18 1.33 18.59 0.40
CA VAL A 18 2.55 19.36 0.03
C VAL A 18 3.76 18.81 0.79
N MET A 19 3.64 18.57 2.08
CA MET A 19 4.73 17.96 2.88
C MET A 19 5.10 16.58 2.35
N LEU A 20 4.12 15.73 2.04
CA LEU A 20 4.35 14.43 1.43
C LEU A 20 5.07 14.57 0.07
N ALA A 21 4.65 15.50 -0.77
CA ALA A 21 5.29 15.76 -2.06
C ALA A 21 6.75 16.23 -1.90
N ILE A 22 7.02 17.11 -0.94
CA ILE A 22 8.40 17.57 -0.62
C ILE A 22 9.25 16.37 -0.19
N THR A 23 8.77 15.56 0.76
CA THR A 23 9.48 14.34 1.20
C THR A 23 9.76 13.38 0.03
N CYS A 24 8.77 13.18 -0.86
CA CYS A 24 8.97 12.33 -2.04
C CYS A 24 10.00 12.91 -3.01
N LEU A 25 9.97 14.21 -3.27
CA LEU A 25 10.96 14.87 -4.15
C LEU A 25 12.37 14.80 -3.56
N THR A 26 12.53 15.11 -2.27
CA THR A 26 13.82 14.97 -1.58
C THR A 26 14.33 13.53 -1.64
N THR A 27 13.44 12.56 -1.42
CA THR A 27 13.80 11.15 -1.53
C THR A 27 14.26 10.76 -2.93
N LEU A 28 13.56 11.21 -3.97
CA LEU A 28 13.94 10.95 -5.36
C LEU A 28 15.31 11.54 -5.71
N THR A 29 15.62 12.76 -5.26
CA THR A 29 16.94 13.37 -5.52
C THR A 29 18.09 12.57 -4.89
N VAL A 30 17.88 12.05 -3.67
CA VAL A 30 18.89 11.21 -3.01
C VAL A 30 18.97 9.82 -3.64
N MET A 31 17.86 9.30 -4.17
CA MET A 31 17.84 8.01 -4.88
C MET A 31 18.61 8.04 -6.20
N ASP A 32 18.77 9.21 -6.82
CA ASP A 32 19.64 9.38 -8.00
C ASP A 32 21.11 9.10 -7.66
N GLU A 33 21.52 9.35 -6.41
CA GLU A 33 22.88 9.10 -5.91
C GLU A 33 23.03 7.70 -5.28
N SER A 34 21.98 7.18 -4.63
CA SER A 34 21.92 5.86 -3.98
C SER A 34 20.57 5.19 -4.17
N GLU A 35 20.50 4.27 -5.12
CA GLU A 35 19.25 3.55 -5.47
C GLU A 35 18.61 2.81 -4.29
N ASN A 36 19.38 2.43 -3.27
CA ASN A 36 18.92 1.64 -2.14
C ASN A 36 18.58 2.44 -0.88
N VAL A 37 18.70 3.77 -0.92
CA VAL A 37 18.60 4.64 0.26
C VAL A 37 17.35 4.38 1.12
N MET A 38 16.18 4.19 0.51
CA MET A 38 14.95 3.90 1.24
C MET A 38 14.98 2.57 2.00
N ARG A 39 15.73 1.58 1.50
CA ARG A 39 15.92 0.29 2.17
C ARG A 39 16.93 0.37 3.28
N GLU A 40 18.02 1.07 3.04
CA GLU A 40 19.09 1.28 4.00
C GLU A 40 18.55 1.97 5.23
N LEU A 41 17.75 3.03 5.05
CA LEU A 41 17.07 3.72 6.14
C LEU A 41 16.14 2.81 6.98
N THR A 42 15.59 1.76 6.36
CA THR A 42 14.61 0.89 7.04
C THR A 42 15.26 -0.34 7.64
N ALA A 43 16.29 -0.89 6.98
CA ALA A 43 16.96 -2.12 7.41
C ALA A 43 17.92 -1.92 8.60
N GLY A 44 18.21 -0.67 8.97
CA GLY A 44 19.20 -0.37 10.01
C GLY A 44 20.61 -0.86 9.65
N THR A 45 20.88 -1.06 8.36
CA THR A 45 22.18 -1.51 7.84
C THR A 45 23.13 -0.33 7.59
N THR A 46 22.61 0.88 7.65
CA THR A 46 23.37 2.12 7.49
C THR A 46 23.92 2.56 8.84
N ASP A 47 25.09 3.21 8.81
CA ASP A 47 25.61 3.93 9.98
C ASP A 47 24.50 4.86 10.54
N GLU A 48 24.29 4.79 11.86
CA GLU A 48 23.25 5.60 12.52
C GLU A 48 23.41 7.09 12.21
N THR A 49 24.65 7.58 12.11
CA THR A 49 24.96 8.98 11.79
C THR A 49 24.43 9.35 10.41
N TYR A 50 24.74 8.53 9.40
CA TYR A 50 24.25 8.75 8.03
C TYR A 50 22.72 8.60 7.92
N ALA A 51 22.14 7.65 8.64
CA ALA A 51 20.68 7.51 8.68
C ALA A 51 19.99 8.73 9.33
N MET A 52 20.62 9.35 10.34
CA MET A 52 20.14 10.61 10.93
C MET A 52 20.23 11.76 9.93
N GLU A 53 21.35 11.92 9.25
CA GLU A 53 21.52 12.95 8.21
C GLU A 53 20.45 12.84 7.11
N LEU A 54 20.20 11.63 6.61
CA LEU A 54 19.16 11.41 5.62
C LEU A 54 17.75 11.78 6.13
N ARG A 55 17.45 11.48 7.39
CA ARG A 55 16.17 11.86 8.01
C ARG A 55 16.07 13.37 8.21
N GLU A 56 17.13 14.03 8.61
CA GLU A 56 17.19 15.49 8.73
C GLU A 56 17.03 16.19 7.38
N MET A 57 17.53 15.60 6.31
CA MET A 57 17.27 16.06 4.94
C MET A 57 15.83 15.81 4.48
N GLY A 58 15.02 15.09 5.25
CA GLY A 58 13.63 14.78 4.91
C GLY A 58 13.50 13.61 3.93
N VAL A 59 14.49 12.72 3.84
CA VAL A 59 14.44 11.53 3.02
C VAL A 59 13.45 10.51 3.64
N GLY A 60 12.48 10.07 2.86
CA GLY A 60 11.50 9.09 3.29
C GLY A 60 11.99 7.66 3.15
N GLY A 61 11.66 6.83 4.13
CA GLY A 61 11.92 5.39 4.10
C GLY A 61 10.73 4.59 3.56
N PHE A 62 10.69 3.34 3.97
CA PHE A 62 9.65 2.37 3.64
C PHE A 62 8.21 2.86 3.87
N GLY A 63 7.97 3.60 4.99
CA GLY A 63 6.65 4.14 5.32
C GLY A 63 6.11 5.09 4.25
N ILE A 64 6.93 5.99 3.76
CA ILE A 64 6.57 6.94 2.69
C ILE A 64 6.26 6.20 1.38
N ALA A 65 7.01 5.14 1.04
CA ALA A 65 6.73 4.35 -0.16
C ALA A 65 5.33 3.72 -0.12
N TYR A 66 4.97 3.10 0.99
CA TYR A 66 3.64 2.50 1.15
C TYR A 66 2.53 3.54 1.31
N ALA A 67 2.82 4.68 1.91
CA ALA A 67 1.91 5.82 1.94
C ALA A 67 1.58 6.30 0.51
N MET A 68 2.59 6.40 -0.36
CA MET A 68 2.39 6.79 -1.77
C MET A 68 1.64 5.73 -2.58
N GLY A 69 1.83 4.44 -2.30
CA GLY A 69 1.02 3.38 -2.90
C GLY A 69 -0.46 3.47 -2.51
N ALA A 70 -0.75 3.67 -1.22
CA ALA A 70 -2.10 3.93 -0.74
C ALA A 70 -2.72 5.17 -1.38
N PHE A 71 -1.93 6.25 -1.46
CA PHE A 71 -2.33 7.51 -2.07
C PHE A 71 -2.66 7.35 -3.56
N ALA A 72 -1.84 6.61 -4.31
CA ALA A 72 -2.10 6.30 -5.71
C ALA A 72 -3.43 5.56 -5.91
N VAL A 73 -3.72 4.54 -5.09
CA VAL A 73 -4.99 3.80 -5.12
C VAL A 73 -6.17 4.73 -4.80
N GLY A 74 -6.04 5.55 -3.76
CA GLY A 74 -7.06 6.52 -3.37
C GLY A 74 -7.34 7.57 -4.45
N LEU A 75 -6.28 8.15 -5.03
CA LEU A 75 -6.39 9.10 -6.13
C LEU A 75 -7.01 8.47 -7.38
N PHE A 76 -6.67 7.22 -7.70
CA PHE A 76 -7.27 6.52 -8.83
C PHE A 76 -8.77 6.28 -8.61
N ALA A 77 -9.17 5.91 -7.39
CA ALA A 77 -10.57 5.79 -7.03
C ALA A 77 -11.31 7.14 -7.14
N LEU A 78 -10.69 8.22 -6.65
CA LEU A 78 -11.24 9.58 -6.75
C LEU A 78 -11.32 10.05 -8.21
N PHE A 79 -10.29 9.84 -9.02
CA PHE A 79 -10.25 10.18 -10.45
C PHE A 79 -11.42 9.57 -11.22
N LYS A 80 -11.82 8.34 -10.89
CA LYS A 80 -12.97 7.66 -11.50
C LYS A 80 -14.31 8.28 -11.13
N GLN A 81 -14.40 8.99 -10.01
CA GLN A 81 -15.62 9.68 -9.58
C GLN A 81 -15.78 11.06 -10.24
N VAL A 82 -14.69 11.70 -10.61
CA VAL A 82 -14.72 13.01 -11.27
C VAL A 82 -15.19 12.84 -12.72
N LYS A 83 -16.47 13.12 -12.98
CA LYS A 83 -17.09 12.94 -14.29
C LYS A 83 -16.63 13.97 -15.31
N LYS A 84 -16.60 15.26 -14.92
CA LYS A 84 -16.23 16.36 -15.80
C LYS A 84 -14.72 16.61 -15.79
N TRP A 85 -14.17 16.90 -16.96
CA TRP A 85 -12.80 17.36 -17.08
C TRP A 85 -12.74 18.83 -16.64
N ASN A 86 -12.21 19.06 -15.44
CA ASN A 86 -11.99 20.35 -14.84
C ASN A 86 -10.58 20.41 -14.22
N ILE A 87 -10.20 21.55 -13.66
CA ILE A 87 -8.87 21.73 -13.06
C ILE A 87 -8.58 20.69 -11.97
N TRP A 88 -9.58 20.28 -11.19
CA TRP A 88 -9.43 19.28 -10.14
C TRP A 88 -9.07 17.91 -10.71
N LYS A 89 -9.66 17.55 -11.84
CA LYS A 89 -9.34 16.27 -12.50
C LYS A 89 -7.90 16.24 -13.01
N TRP A 90 -7.39 17.36 -13.50
CA TRP A 90 -5.99 17.49 -13.91
C TRP A 90 -5.04 17.43 -12.71
N ILE A 91 -5.38 18.09 -11.59
CA ILE A 91 -4.60 18.02 -10.35
C ILE A 91 -4.54 16.56 -9.84
N ILE A 92 -5.70 15.88 -9.75
CA ILE A 92 -5.77 14.48 -9.34
C ILE A 92 -4.94 13.59 -10.28
N LEU A 93 -5.00 13.81 -11.59
CA LEU A 93 -4.22 13.07 -12.57
C LEU A 93 -2.72 13.30 -12.39
N ALA A 94 -2.29 14.55 -12.20
CA ALA A 94 -0.89 14.87 -11.97
C ALA A 94 -0.35 14.20 -10.69
N MET A 95 -1.10 14.29 -9.60
CA MET A 95 -0.77 13.63 -8.33
C MET A 95 -0.73 12.10 -8.48
N LEU A 96 -1.65 11.53 -9.25
CA LEU A 96 -1.71 10.10 -9.51
C LEU A 96 -0.48 9.62 -10.30
N VAL A 97 -0.13 10.33 -11.38
CA VAL A 97 1.06 10.03 -12.19
C VAL A 97 2.33 10.14 -11.33
N PHE A 98 2.46 11.20 -10.54
CA PHE A 98 3.57 11.38 -9.62
C PHE A 98 3.66 10.24 -8.59
N SER A 99 2.52 9.83 -8.01
CA SER A 99 2.48 8.74 -7.03
C SER A 99 2.89 7.40 -7.63
N PHE A 100 2.41 7.06 -8.84
CA PHE A 100 2.84 5.85 -9.54
C PHE A 100 4.32 5.90 -9.91
N TYR A 101 4.82 7.04 -10.40
CA TYR A 101 6.23 7.23 -10.67
C TYR A 101 7.08 6.96 -9.42
N PHE A 102 6.72 7.57 -8.28
CA PHE A 102 7.43 7.36 -7.02
C PHE A 102 7.41 5.89 -6.59
N VAL A 103 6.25 5.22 -6.68
CA VAL A 103 6.11 3.79 -6.34
C VAL A 103 7.03 2.90 -7.20
N THR A 104 7.19 3.23 -8.48
CA THR A 104 8.11 2.48 -9.35
C THR A 104 9.57 2.72 -8.98
N GLN A 105 9.94 3.96 -8.64
CA GLN A 105 11.31 4.30 -8.23
C GLN A 105 11.67 3.70 -6.85
N ALA A 106 10.70 3.59 -5.94
CA ALA A 106 10.90 3.03 -4.60
C ALA A 106 11.38 1.56 -4.58
N GLN A 107 11.28 0.85 -5.72
CA GLN A 107 11.84 -0.50 -5.93
C GLN A 107 11.35 -1.57 -4.93
N PHE A 108 10.18 -1.40 -4.31
CA PHE A 108 9.55 -2.40 -3.46
C PHE A 108 8.55 -3.23 -4.28
N THR A 109 8.93 -4.43 -4.68
CA THR A 109 8.09 -5.33 -5.51
C THR A 109 6.71 -5.57 -4.89
N THR A 110 6.66 -5.81 -3.58
CA THR A 110 5.40 -6.01 -2.85
C THR A 110 4.51 -4.77 -2.93
N LEU A 111 5.08 -3.57 -2.75
CA LEU A 111 4.36 -2.30 -2.86
C LEU A 111 3.76 -2.14 -4.26
N LEU A 112 4.54 -2.39 -5.31
CA LEU A 112 4.09 -2.27 -6.68
C LEU A 112 2.90 -3.21 -6.95
N ILE A 113 3.01 -4.49 -6.54
CA ILE A 113 1.95 -5.48 -6.70
C ILE A 113 0.68 -5.05 -5.95
N ILE A 114 0.78 -4.67 -4.69
CA ILE A 114 -0.38 -4.24 -3.88
C ILE A 114 -1.03 -2.99 -4.50
N THR A 115 -0.23 -2.05 -5.01
CA THR A 115 -0.74 -0.83 -5.65
C THR A 115 -1.48 -1.16 -6.95
N ILE A 116 -0.94 -2.03 -7.79
CA ILE A 116 -1.60 -2.50 -9.02
C ILE A 116 -2.90 -3.24 -8.70
N VAL A 117 -2.89 -4.14 -7.71
CA VAL A 117 -4.10 -4.88 -7.29
C VAL A 117 -5.14 -3.90 -6.73
N GLY A 118 -4.75 -2.93 -5.91
CA GLY A 118 -5.63 -1.89 -5.41
C GLY A 118 -6.26 -1.05 -6.53
N ALA A 119 -5.47 -0.66 -7.53
CA ALA A 119 -5.96 0.05 -8.71
C ALA A 119 -6.92 -0.82 -9.56
N ALA A 120 -6.61 -2.10 -9.77
CA ALA A 120 -7.46 -3.04 -10.50
C ALA A 120 -8.80 -3.26 -9.80
N THR A 121 -8.81 -3.38 -8.47
CA THR A 121 -10.05 -3.50 -7.68
C THR A 121 -10.95 -2.28 -7.81
N THR A 122 -10.37 -1.08 -7.98
CA THR A 122 -11.15 0.14 -8.28
C THR A 122 -11.98 -0.03 -9.56
N TYR A 123 -11.39 -0.63 -10.57
CA TYR A 123 -12.08 -0.91 -11.83
C TYR A 123 -13.20 -1.93 -11.66
N LEU A 124 -12.92 -3.04 -10.95
CA LEU A 124 -13.86 -4.13 -10.70
C LEU A 124 -15.09 -3.67 -9.91
N LEU A 125 -14.87 -2.92 -8.85
CA LEU A 125 -15.95 -2.47 -7.96
C LEU A 125 -16.82 -1.38 -8.58
N ASN A 126 -16.27 -0.56 -9.48
CA ASN A 126 -17.01 0.47 -10.20
C ASN A 126 -17.74 -0.04 -11.45
N ALA A 127 -17.60 -1.30 -11.83
CA ALA A 127 -18.33 -1.90 -12.96
C ALA A 127 -19.80 -2.09 -12.62
N ARG A 128 -20.69 -1.28 -13.26
CA ARG A 128 -22.12 -1.19 -12.95
C ARG A 128 -22.96 -2.34 -13.54
N THR A 129 -22.53 -2.95 -14.63
CA THR A 129 -23.26 -4.00 -15.34
C THR A 129 -22.57 -5.36 -15.24
N LYS A 130 -23.34 -6.46 -15.30
CA LYS A 130 -22.77 -7.82 -15.31
C LYS A 130 -21.75 -8.01 -16.45
N GLU A 131 -22.06 -7.51 -17.63
CA GLU A 131 -21.17 -7.57 -18.80
C GLU A 131 -19.83 -6.87 -18.55
N LYS A 132 -19.86 -5.66 -17.95
CA LYS A 132 -18.63 -4.94 -17.59
C LYS A 132 -17.83 -5.69 -16.55
N LYS A 133 -18.47 -6.32 -15.56
CA LYS A 133 -17.80 -7.17 -14.57
C LYS A 133 -17.10 -8.36 -15.24
N ILE A 134 -17.82 -9.06 -16.11
CA ILE A 134 -17.28 -10.20 -16.87
C ILE A 134 -16.10 -9.75 -17.73
N LYS A 135 -16.25 -8.63 -18.45
CA LYS A 135 -15.18 -8.07 -19.29
C LYS A 135 -13.93 -7.73 -18.47
N VAL A 136 -14.10 -7.13 -17.28
CA VAL A 136 -12.98 -6.82 -16.41
C VAL A 136 -12.34 -8.10 -15.87
N ILE A 137 -13.12 -9.10 -15.50
CA ILE A 137 -12.60 -10.41 -15.06
C ILE A 137 -11.77 -11.06 -16.19
N ILE A 138 -12.30 -11.08 -17.42
CA ILE A 138 -11.59 -11.63 -18.59
C ILE A 138 -10.28 -10.87 -18.84
N ILE A 139 -10.31 -9.53 -18.79
CA ILE A 139 -9.10 -8.70 -18.95
C ILE A 139 -8.11 -8.99 -17.80
N THR A 140 -8.57 -9.10 -16.57
CA THR A 140 -7.70 -9.40 -15.41
C THR A 140 -7.06 -10.78 -15.55
N ILE A 141 -7.84 -11.79 -15.95
CA ILE A 141 -7.32 -13.13 -16.23
C ILE A 141 -6.30 -13.07 -17.39
N GLY A 142 -6.64 -12.38 -18.50
CA GLY A 142 -5.71 -12.18 -19.60
C GLY A 142 -4.41 -11.50 -19.19
N LEU A 143 -4.49 -10.47 -18.35
CA LEU A 143 -3.31 -9.80 -17.80
C LEU A 143 -2.47 -10.73 -16.91
N ILE A 144 -3.10 -11.61 -16.13
CA ILE A 144 -2.39 -12.61 -15.31
C ILE A 144 -1.62 -13.58 -16.21
N PHE A 145 -2.22 -14.05 -17.32
CA PHE A 145 -1.54 -14.91 -18.27
C PHE A 145 -0.43 -14.20 -19.07
N LEU A 146 -0.60 -12.90 -19.32
CA LEU A 146 0.42 -12.07 -19.97
C LEU A 146 1.50 -11.58 -18.99
N LEU A 147 1.27 -11.69 -17.70
CA LEU A 147 2.19 -11.19 -16.67
C LEU A 147 3.62 -11.74 -16.81
N PRO A 148 3.85 -13.04 -17.08
CA PRO A 148 5.19 -13.56 -17.32
C PRO A 148 5.91 -12.86 -18.48
N VAL A 149 5.19 -12.62 -19.58
CA VAL A 149 5.73 -11.95 -20.76
C VAL A 149 6.05 -10.48 -20.46
N ILE A 150 5.14 -9.80 -19.77
CA ILE A 150 5.34 -8.40 -19.34
C ILE A 150 6.55 -8.30 -18.42
N VAL A 151 6.67 -9.22 -17.45
CA VAL A 151 7.82 -9.24 -16.54
C VAL A 151 9.13 -9.49 -17.29
N GLN A 152 9.16 -10.40 -18.27
CA GLN A 152 10.35 -10.61 -19.12
C GLN A 152 10.73 -9.37 -19.92
N ILE A 153 9.76 -8.65 -20.49
CA ILE A 153 10.02 -7.39 -21.19
C ILE A 153 10.62 -6.36 -20.23
N LEU A 154 10.05 -6.24 -19.02
CA LEU A 154 10.55 -5.32 -18.00
C LEU A 154 11.96 -5.71 -17.53
N ILE A 155 12.26 -6.99 -17.37
CA ILE A 155 13.61 -7.48 -17.08
C ILE A 155 14.58 -7.02 -18.17
N GLY A 156 14.21 -7.19 -19.45
CA GLY A 156 15.06 -6.76 -20.56
C GLY A 156 15.29 -5.24 -20.62
N LEU A 157 14.28 -4.44 -20.27
CA LEU A 157 14.37 -2.97 -20.24
C LEU A 157 15.20 -2.45 -19.04
N TYR A 158 15.19 -3.17 -17.92
CA TYR A 158 15.84 -2.75 -16.67
C TYR A 158 16.98 -3.70 -16.29
N GLN A 159 17.62 -4.36 -17.26
CA GLN A 159 18.58 -5.46 -17.06
C GLN A 159 19.71 -5.10 -16.10
N ASP A 160 20.24 -3.87 -16.19
CA ASP A 160 21.38 -3.41 -15.41
C ASP A 160 20.99 -2.69 -14.12
N THR A 161 19.71 -2.71 -13.75
CA THR A 161 19.20 -2.04 -12.55
C THR A 161 18.83 -3.05 -11.46
N THR A 162 18.78 -2.59 -10.21
CA THR A 162 18.27 -3.38 -9.07
C THR A 162 16.84 -3.88 -9.30
N ILE A 163 16.03 -3.13 -10.06
CA ILE A 163 14.67 -3.54 -10.45
C ILE A 163 14.72 -4.77 -11.36
N GLY A 164 15.54 -4.75 -12.40
CA GLY A 164 15.70 -5.86 -13.34
C GLY A 164 16.17 -7.13 -12.65
N MET A 165 17.18 -7.02 -11.80
CA MET A 165 17.67 -8.17 -11.01
C MET A 165 16.58 -8.76 -10.10
N ARG A 166 15.73 -7.93 -9.50
CA ARG A 166 14.64 -8.40 -8.63
C ARG A 166 13.49 -9.02 -9.40
N LEU A 167 13.11 -8.39 -10.51
CA LEU A 167 12.09 -8.93 -11.40
C LEU A 167 12.55 -10.28 -11.95
N SER A 168 13.83 -10.44 -12.30
CA SER A 168 14.42 -11.71 -12.74
C SER A 168 14.29 -12.78 -11.65
N ARG A 169 14.73 -12.47 -10.43
CA ARG A 169 14.60 -13.43 -9.29
C ARG A 169 13.12 -13.79 -9.02
N MET A 170 12.22 -12.83 -9.07
CA MET A 170 10.79 -13.07 -8.89
C MET A 170 10.23 -13.93 -10.05
N TYR A 171 10.64 -13.67 -11.28
CA TYR A 171 10.25 -14.45 -12.44
C TYR A 171 10.73 -15.90 -12.31
N ASP A 172 12.00 -16.10 -11.99
CA ASP A 172 12.60 -17.41 -11.82
C ASP A 172 11.93 -18.22 -10.72
N SER A 173 11.51 -17.55 -9.64
CA SER A 173 10.81 -18.22 -8.52
C SER A 173 9.36 -18.60 -8.85
N LEU A 174 8.66 -17.81 -9.64
CA LEU A 174 7.23 -18.06 -9.93
C LEU A 174 7.03 -18.94 -11.16
N TRP A 175 7.90 -18.83 -12.16
CA TRP A 175 7.76 -19.50 -13.46
C TRP A 175 9.01 -20.25 -13.92
N GLY A 176 10.14 -20.09 -13.27
CA GLY A 176 11.40 -20.77 -13.56
C GLY A 176 11.61 -22.04 -12.72
N ALA A 177 12.71 -22.72 -12.98
CA ALA A 177 13.16 -23.88 -12.19
C ALA A 177 13.82 -23.50 -10.86
N GLY A 178 13.80 -22.22 -10.48
CA GLY A 178 14.43 -21.70 -9.26
C GLY A 178 13.71 -22.14 -7.98
N ASN A 179 14.46 -22.34 -6.90
CA ASN A 179 13.89 -22.60 -5.59
C ASN A 179 13.18 -21.35 -5.06
N VAL A 180 11.91 -21.48 -4.69
CA VAL A 180 11.11 -20.39 -4.08
C VAL A 180 11.80 -19.76 -2.86
N THR A 181 12.68 -20.51 -2.19
CA THR A 181 13.49 -20.04 -1.06
C THR A 181 14.50 -18.95 -1.42
N ASP A 182 14.99 -18.91 -2.65
CA ASP A 182 16.03 -17.95 -3.05
C ASP A 182 15.49 -16.53 -3.28
N VAL A 183 14.20 -16.39 -3.63
CA VAL A 183 13.57 -15.10 -3.92
C VAL A 183 12.98 -14.42 -2.69
N SER A 184 12.38 -15.21 -1.82
CA SER A 184 11.75 -14.71 -0.61
C SER A 184 12.71 -14.69 0.59
N GLY A 185 13.86 -15.35 0.46
CA GLY A 185 14.89 -15.40 1.51
C GLY A 185 14.29 -15.68 2.88
N THR A 186 14.66 -14.89 3.84
CA THR A 186 14.19 -14.96 5.23
C THR A 186 12.67 -14.78 5.39
N ARG A 187 11.99 -14.05 4.49
CA ARG A 187 10.54 -13.75 4.66
C ARG A 187 9.65 -14.98 4.52
N SER A 188 9.89 -15.86 3.56
CA SER A 188 9.09 -17.08 3.42
C SER A 188 9.29 -18.03 4.60
N MET A 189 10.52 -18.11 5.12
CA MET A 189 10.81 -18.88 6.34
C MET A 189 10.03 -18.30 7.54
N TYR A 190 9.99 -16.98 7.71
CA TYR A 190 9.22 -16.34 8.78
C TYR A 190 7.73 -16.61 8.64
N GLN A 191 7.18 -16.52 7.42
CA GLN A 191 5.76 -16.80 7.18
C GLN A 191 5.42 -18.27 7.43
N ILE A 192 6.27 -19.21 6.99
CA ILE A 192 6.09 -20.65 7.26
C ILE A 192 6.16 -20.92 8.76
N ASN A 193 7.12 -20.34 9.47
CA ASN A 193 7.24 -20.49 10.91
C ASN A 193 6.04 -19.89 11.65
N ALA A 194 5.54 -18.72 11.20
CA ALA A 194 4.33 -18.12 11.72
C ALA A 194 3.11 -19.03 11.55
N ILE A 195 2.95 -19.64 10.37
CA ILE A 195 1.87 -20.61 10.12
C ILE A 195 2.02 -21.84 11.01
N LYS A 196 3.22 -22.38 11.19
CA LYS A 196 3.45 -23.51 12.10
C LYS A 196 3.07 -23.17 13.54
N LEU A 197 3.54 -22.03 14.05
CA LEU A 197 3.18 -21.55 15.38
C LEU A 197 1.65 -21.34 15.54
N PHE A 198 1.00 -20.78 14.54
CA PHE A 198 -0.46 -20.68 14.54
C PHE A 198 -1.12 -22.05 14.62
N LEU A 199 -0.66 -23.05 13.88
CA LEU A 199 -1.23 -24.39 13.88
C LEU A 199 -1.02 -25.15 15.22
N GLU A 200 -0.04 -24.78 16.00
CA GLU A 200 0.17 -25.34 17.36
C GLU A 200 -0.93 -24.91 18.35
N SER A 201 -1.47 -23.67 18.18
CA SER A 201 -2.55 -23.14 19.02
C SER A 201 -3.51 -22.25 18.22
N PRO A 202 -4.34 -22.84 17.32
CA PRO A 202 -5.09 -22.08 16.32
C PRO A 202 -6.22 -21.25 16.91
N ILE A 203 -6.76 -21.61 18.09
CA ILE A 203 -7.88 -20.90 18.71
C ILE A 203 -7.39 -19.72 19.54
N TRP A 204 -6.43 -19.94 20.42
CA TRP A 204 -5.97 -18.99 21.43
C TRP A 204 -4.67 -18.29 21.09
N GLY A 205 -3.91 -18.84 20.15
CA GLY A 205 -2.55 -18.42 19.87
C GLY A 205 -1.52 -18.90 20.91
N ASN A 206 -0.26 -18.63 20.64
CA ASN A 206 0.86 -19.14 21.46
C ASN A 206 1.33 -18.18 22.56
N ASN A 207 0.57 -17.16 22.91
CA ASN A 207 0.91 -16.16 23.93
C ASN A 207 2.41 -15.77 23.91
N ILE A 208 2.81 -15.10 22.90
CA ILE A 208 4.20 -14.85 22.46
C ILE A 208 5.05 -14.10 23.49
N THR A 209 4.43 -13.56 24.53
CA THR A 209 5.15 -12.98 25.66
C THR A 209 6.15 -13.94 26.32
N GLN A 210 5.98 -15.26 26.10
CA GLN A 210 6.90 -16.28 26.64
C GLN A 210 8.12 -16.56 25.76
N GLN A 211 8.07 -16.15 24.48
CA GLN A 211 9.21 -16.34 23.54
C GLN A 211 9.37 -15.12 22.60
N PRO A 212 9.84 -13.98 23.12
CA PRO A 212 9.94 -12.75 22.33
C PRO A 212 10.81 -12.91 21.07
N ASN A 213 11.87 -13.72 21.14
CA ASN A 213 12.76 -13.96 20.01
C ASN A 213 12.11 -14.81 18.91
N ALA A 214 11.26 -15.77 19.26
CA ALA A 214 10.52 -16.58 18.28
C ALA A 214 9.47 -15.74 17.54
N PHE A 215 8.87 -14.78 18.22
CA PHE A 215 7.91 -13.84 17.63
C PHE A 215 8.57 -12.85 16.67
N ILE A 216 9.62 -12.17 17.11
CA ILE A 216 10.37 -11.22 16.28
C ILE A 216 10.83 -11.89 15.00
N ASN A 217 11.31 -13.13 15.11
CA ASN A 217 11.83 -13.89 13.96
C ASN A 217 10.73 -14.52 13.08
N SER A 218 9.53 -14.78 13.60
CA SER A 218 8.50 -15.52 12.84
C SER A 218 7.39 -14.65 12.25
N ALA A 219 7.08 -13.51 12.84
CA ALA A 219 5.90 -12.73 12.46
C ALA A 219 6.20 -11.26 12.09
N CYS A 220 7.44 -10.81 12.20
CA CYS A 220 7.83 -9.40 12.03
C CYS A 220 7.55 -8.81 10.63
N HIS A 221 7.16 -9.62 9.65
CA HIS A 221 6.88 -9.17 8.29
C HIS A 221 5.40 -9.24 7.89
N SER A 222 4.48 -9.54 8.82
CA SER A 222 3.04 -9.57 8.55
C SER A 222 2.24 -9.33 9.81
N THR A 223 1.50 -8.23 9.87
CA THR A 223 0.63 -7.94 11.02
C THR A 223 -0.45 -9.01 11.20
N LEU A 224 -1.07 -9.49 10.12
CA LEU A 224 -2.12 -10.51 10.24
C LEU A 224 -1.59 -11.84 10.75
N LEU A 225 -0.42 -12.27 10.28
CA LEU A 225 0.21 -13.50 10.78
C LEU A 225 0.70 -13.32 12.22
N ALA A 226 1.21 -12.14 12.57
CA ALA A 226 1.58 -11.82 13.94
C ALA A 226 0.40 -11.93 14.89
N VAL A 227 -0.73 -11.35 14.55
CA VAL A 227 -1.98 -11.45 15.33
C VAL A 227 -2.45 -12.92 15.40
N ALA A 228 -2.39 -13.66 14.28
CA ALA A 228 -2.79 -15.06 14.25
C ALA A 228 -1.94 -15.93 15.19
N CYS A 229 -0.61 -15.76 15.16
CA CYS A 229 0.29 -16.51 16.03
C CYS A 229 0.09 -16.19 17.49
N SER A 230 -0.10 -14.90 17.82
CA SER A 230 -0.18 -14.46 19.21
C SER A 230 -1.52 -14.73 19.88
N THR A 231 -2.60 -14.59 19.15
CA THR A 231 -3.97 -14.56 19.72
C THR A 231 -4.93 -15.52 19.03
N GLY A 232 -4.44 -16.33 18.12
CA GLY A 232 -5.24 -17.31 17.38
C GLY A 232 -6.33 -16.67 16.51
N ILE A 233 -7.30 -17.50 16.11
CA ILE A 233 -8.41 -17.06 15.26
C ILE A 233 -9.33 -16.04 15.95
N ILE A 234 -9.42 -16.10 17.28
CA ILE A 234 -10.19 -15.15 18.09
C ILE A 234 -9.63 -13.75 17.96
N GLY A 235 -8.30 -13.62 18.06
CA GLY A 235 -7.65 -12.33 17.89
C GLY A 235 -7.71 -11.82 16.45
N VAL A 236 -7.51 -12.68 15.45
CA VAL A 236 -7.69 -12.32 14.04
C VAL A 236 -9.11 -11.82 13.78
N TRP A 237 -10.12 -12.52 14.29
CA TRP A 237 -11.51 -12.10 14.14
C TRP A 237 -11.77 -10.76 14.82
N SER A 238 -11.28 -10.56 16.05
CA SER A 238 -11.42 -9.31 16.78
C SER A 238 -10.72 -8.16 16.07
N TYR A 239 -9.51 -8.41 15.55
CA TYR A 239 -8.74 -7.47 14.75
C TYR A 239 -9.51 -7.06 13.49
N LEU A 240 -9.98 -8.02 12.70
CA LEU A 240 -10.75 -7.75 11.48
C LEU A 240 -12.08 -7.05 11.78
N LYS A 241 -12.73 -7.36 12.89
CA LYS A 241 -13.95 -6.68 13.35
C LYS A 241 -13.67 -5.22 13.71
N THR A 242 -12.59 -4.95 14.45
CA THR A 242 -12.16 -3.59 14.79
C THR A 242 -11.86 -2.79 13.53
N PHE A 243 -11.13 -3.40 12.59
CA PHE A 243 -10.87 -2.81 11.28
C PHE A 243 -12.14 -2.48 10.51
N HIS A 244 -13.03 -3.46 10.40
CA HIS A 244 -14.31 -3.27 9.73
C HIS A 244 -15.10 -2.11 10.36
N ALA A 245 -15.18 -2.06 11.69
CA ALA A 245 -15.86 -0.99 12.40
C ALA A 245 -15.22 0.39 12.15
N THR A 246 -13.89 0.47 12.20
CA THR A 246 -13.14 1.71 11.92
C THR A 246 -13.38 2.18 10.49
N PHE A 247 -13.21 1.31 9.50
CA PHE A 247 -13.45 1.66 8.10
C PHE A 247 -14.91 2.02 7.85
N GLN A 248 -15.85 1.30 8.44
CA GLN A 248 -17.27 1.61 8.30
C GLN A 248 -17.61 2.97 8.90
N GLN A 249 -17.01 3.31 10.03
CA GLN A 249 -17.17 4.62 10.65
C GLN A 249 -16.58 5.71 9.77
N GLU A 250 -15.37 5.56 9.26
CA GLU A 250 -14.71 6.51 8.36
C GLU A 250 -15.50 6.69 7.07
N ILE A 251 -15.95 5.60 6.46
CA ILE A 251 -16.77 5.62 5.25
C ILE A 251 -18.08 6.39 5.51
N ASN A 252 -18.76 6.10 6.60
CA ASN A 252 -20.03 6.77 6.93
C ASN A 252 -19.85 8.24 7.30
N LEU A 253 -18.72 8.60 7.92
CA LEU A 253 -18.44 9.97 8.33
C LEU A 253 -17.92 10.85 7.19
N ALA A 254 -17.09 10.29 6.32
CA ALA A 254 -16.36 11.05 5.32
C ALA A 254 -17.02 11.06 3.94
N ILE A 255 -17.82 10.04 3.61
CA ILE A 255 -18.21 9.75 2.22
C ILE A 255 -19.72 9.54 2.14
N ASP A 256 -20.36 10.19 1.18
CA ASP A 256 -21.77 9.93 0.81
C ASP A 256 -21.92 8.45 0.37
N SER A 257 -23.09 7.86 0.65
CA SER A 257 -23.43 6.47 0.37
C SER A 257 -23.10 6.00 -1.06
N ASN A 258 -23.16 6.92 -2.03
CA ASN A 258 -22.82 6.67 -3.43
C ASN A 258 -21.31 6.45 -3.68
N LEU A 259 -20.46 6.94 -2.78
CA LEU A 259 -18.99 6.83 -2.90
C LEU A 259 -18.39 5.70 -2.05
N HIS A 260 -19.17 5.06 -1.20
CA HIS A 260 -18.69 3.95 -0.36
C HIS A 260 -17.93 2.89 -1.18
N LYS A 261 -18.47 2.52 -2.36
CA LYS A 261 -17.83 1.53 -3.24
C LYS A 261 -16.47 1.95 -3.76
N SER A 262 -16.23 3.25 -3.87
CA SER A 262 -14.96 3.79 -4.34
C SER A 262 -13.89 3.78 -3.25
N TYR A 263 -14.27 3.62 -1.99
CA TYR A 263 -13.35 3.51 -0.88
C TYR A 263 -12.86 2.07 -0.63
N TYR A 264 -13.62 1.05 -1.01
CA TYR A 264 -13.24 -0.36 -0.83
C TYR A 264 -11.87 -0.76 -1.43
N PRO A 265 -11.41 -0.22 -2.57
CA PRO A 265 -10.06 -0.49 -3.06
C PRO A 265 -8.97 -0.13 -2.05
N ILE A 266 -9.18 0.93 -1.27
CA ILE A 266 -8.25 1.39 -0.23
C ILE A 266 -8.26 0.41 0.94
N VAL A 267 -9.45 -0.09 1.31
CA VAL A 267 -9.59 -1.14 2.34
C VAL A 267 -8.86 -2.41 1.90
N ILE A 268 -9.02 -2.81 0.64
CA ILE A 268 -8.33 -3.99 0.08
C ILE A 268 -6.81 -3.75 0.06
N TYR A 269 -6.35 -2.57 -0.37
CA TYR A 269 -4.94 -2.20 -0.30
C TYR A 269 -4.39 -2.37 1.13
N TYR A 270 -5.11 -1.84 2.12
CA TYR A 270 -4.70 -1.91 3.52
C TYR A 270 -4.66 -3.35 4.04
N LEU A 271 -5.63 -4.20 3.71
CA LEU A 271 -5.63 -5.60 4.10
C LEU A 271 -4.47 -6.38 3.47
N LEU A 272 -4.20 -6.15 2.19
CA LEU A 272 -3.05 -6.75 1.53
C LEU A 272 -1.75 -6.25 2.14
N PHE A 273 -1.69 -4.96 2.48
CA PHE A 273 -0.56 -4.39 3.15
C PHE A 273 -0.32 -5.03 4.52
N ALA A 274 -1.38 -5.21 5.34
CA ALA A 274 -1.35 -5.91 6.63
C ALA A 274 -0.91 -7.36 6.52
N PHE A 275 -1.25 -8.00 5.42
CA PHE A 275 -0.86 -9.39 5.17
C PHE A 275 0.62 -9.53 4.81
N PHE A 276 1.18 -8.61 4.05
CA PHE A 276 2.55 -8.69 3.57
C PHE A 276 3.56 -7.90 4.41
N ASN A 277 3.11 -7.00 5.28
CA ASN A 277 3.98 -6.09 6.03
C ASN A 277 3.44 -5.79 7.44
N PRO A 278 4.32 -5.33 8.35
CA PRO A 278 3.93 -4.87 9.68
C PRO A 278 3.34 -3.45 9.58
N ILE A 279 2.03 -3.31 9.69
CA ILE A 279 1.34 -2.01 9.61
C ILE A 279 1.69 -1.11 10.79
N ASP A 280 1.83 -1.69 11.96
CA ASP A 280 2.18 -1.01 13.22
C ASP A 280 3.51 -0.26 13.15
N ALA A 281 4.41 -0.69 12.28
CA ALA A 281 5.67 0.01 11.99
C ALA A 281 5.54 1.13 10.95
N ILE A 282 4.33 1.37 10.37
CA ILE A 282 4.15 2.25 9.21
C ILE A 282 2.99 3.22 9.45
N THR A 283 3.27 4.24 10.25
CA THR A 283 2.28 5.27 10.61
C THR A 283 1.87 6.15 9.43
N GLU A 284 2.78 6.41 8.50
CA GLU A 284 2.57 7.29 7.33
C GLU A 284 1.47 6.74 6.41
N ALA A 285 1.49 5.44 6.12
CA ALA A 285 0.45 4.81 5.30
C ALA A 285 -0.93 4.89 5.98
N SER A 286 -0.98 4.71 7.29
CA SER A 286 -2.21 4.86 8.07
C SER A 286 -2.75 6.28 8.02
N TRP A 287 -1.90 7.30 8.12
CA TRP A 287 -2.27 8.70 7.95
C TRP A 287 -2.92 8.98 6.58
N ILE A 288 -2.31 8.47 5.52
CA ILE A 288 -2.86 8.62 4.18
C ILE A 288 -4.23 7.96 4.07
N ILE A 289 -4.37 6.74 4.55
CA ILE A 289 -5.58 5.93 4.42
C ILE A 289 -6.74 6.48 5.25
N PHE A 290 -6.48 6.84 6.51
CA PHE A 290 -7.54 7.23 7.44
C PHE A 290 -7.80 8.73 7.52
N VAL A 291 -6.87 9.57 7.06
CA VAL A 291 -7.03 11.04 7.18
C VAL A 291 -7.04 11.71 5.81
N ILE A 292 -6.00 11.54 4.99
CA ILE A 292 -5.85 12.32 3.76
C ILE A 292 -6.86 11.89 2.69
N ILE A 293 -6.97 10.60 2.40
CA ILE A 293 -7.88 10.10 1.36
C ILE A 293 -9.35 10.41 1.71
N PRO A 294 -9.87 10.12 2.91
CA PRO A 294 -11.24 10.49 3.27
C PRO A 294 -11.49 12.00 3.19
N SER A 295 -10.48 12.80 3.57
CA SER A 295 -10.56 14.26 3.48
C SER A 295 -10.68 14.75 2.05
N LEU A 296 -9.88 14.18 1.12
CA LEU A 296 -9.98 14.50 -0.31
C LEU A 296 -11.34 14.12 -0.89
N PHE A 297 -11.85 12.92 -0.55
CA PHE A 297 -13.18 12.50 -0.99
C PHE A 297 -14.26 13.49 -0.49
N LYS A 298 -14.16 13.93 0.76
CA LYS A 298 -15.10 14.90 1.32
C LYS A 298 -15.00 16.26 0.68
N LEU A 299 -13.78 16.77 0.48
CA LEU A 299 -13.55 18.07 -0.18
C LEU A 299 -14.09 18.08 -1.62
N TYR A 300 -13.88 16.96 -2.33
CA TYR A 300 -14.44 16.80 -3.68
C TYR A 300 -15.98 16.87 -3.69
N LEU A 301 -16.64 16.21 -2.73
CA LEU A 301 -18.10 16.28 -2.60
C LEU A 301 -18.60 17.68 -2.27
N SER A 302 -17.99 18.34 -1.29
CA SER A 302 -18.40 19.68 -0.89
C SER A 302 -18.31 20.68 -2.04
N HIS A 303 -17.31 20.54 -2.90
CA HIS A 303 -17.09 21.41 -4.05
C HIS A 303 -18.11 21.19 -5.18
N ASN A 304 -18.51 19.94 -5.40
CA ASN A 304 -19.52 19.62 -6.44
C ASN A 304 -20.97 20.00 -6.04
N TYR A 305 -21.27 20.07 -4.75
CA TYR A 305 -22.59 20.51 -4.25
C TYR A 305 -22.72 22.03 -4.12
N SER A 306 -21.62 22.78 -4.01
CA SER A 306 -21.65 24.24 -3.96
C SER A 306 -21.78 24.92 -5.34
N SER A 307 -21.76 24.15 -6.41
CA SER A 307 -21.89 24.60 -7.80
C SER A 307 -23.25 24.23 -8.42
N ILE A 308 -24.21 23.79 -7.61
CA ILE A 308 -25.64 23.63 -7.92
C ILE A 308 -26.43 24.67 -7.09
#